data_f6f940a0e71d81dad7c2d1ddd6b06f49
#
_entry.id   f6f940a0e71d81dad7c2d1ddd6b06f49
#
_cell.length_a   1.000
_cell.length_b   1.000
_cell.length_c   1.000
_cell.angle_alpha   90.00
_cell.angle_beta   90.00
_cell.angle_gamma   90.00
#
_symmetry.space_group_name_H-M   'P 1'
#
loop_
_entity.id
_entity.type
_entity.pdbx_description
1 polymer ?
#
loop_
_entity_poly.entity_id
_entity_poly.type
_entity_poly.pdbx_seq_one_letter_code
_entity_poly.pdbx_strand_id
1 'polypeptide(L)'
;MRRSSVAALAAVSLVAFAGAVPAPEGEEPPRCHGRLAKIVGTDGDDNLRGTNARDVIWGGLGDDEIHGALGNDLICGGPGFDLLHGGRGNDTVDGGAGDADRVIGDLGDDQLNGGAGEFDEVAGSLGIDILSGGTGSFDLVHGDYGYDRMDGGKGEGDIASFATDVAAGRGGGVWASLREHRARGDGHDRLFRFEGIEGSAFKDTLIGSKQANEIDGGAGDDTIRGGGGADLLIGGQGKDGCQGAKGRTVSCGRERRIKAAAYVELDLTFGGGGGLQIVGGGGRDDITVSFEPGSETFGVSAVKGIALGDGCVRVSATQGNCPAAGPARWLMADLGPGNDRLRVEGSLAGAQNVRIAGGLGDDVIRGGPEDDLIESGRGSDRLYGGAGSDGLIGNSPGPTSLFGEEDGDLIAAGGGCAGGEIVGGEGR
;
A
#
# COMPACT_ATOMS: atom_id res chain seq x y z
N MET A 1 -8.02 -18.91 70.77
CA MET A 1 -6.95 -18.61 69.78
C MET A 1 -7.54 -18.79 68.39
N ARG A 2 -7.97 -17.71 67.77
CA ARG A 2 -8.46 -17.73 66.39
C ARG A 2 -7.35 -17.19 65.49
N ARG A 3 -6.88 -17.99 64.55
CA ARG A 3 -5.92 -17.56 63.48
C ARG A 3 -6.70 -16.94 62.34
N SER A 4 -6.51 -15.67 62.13
CA SER A 4 -7.00 -14.96 60.93
C SER A 4 -5.99 -15.22 59.81
N SER A 5 -6.50 -15.81 58.72
CA SER A 5 -5.77 -15.90 57.46
C SER A 5 -5.98 -14.61 56.70
N VAL A 6 -4.90 -13.86 56.50
CA VAL A 6 -4.90 -12.70 55.58
C VAL A 6 -4.62 -13.24 54.20
N ALA A 7 -5.60 -13.19 53.33
CA ALA A 7 -5.41 -13.41 51.90
C ALA A 7 -4.80 -12.13 51.29
N ALA A 8 -3.60 -12.24 50.80
CA ALA A 8 -2.97 -11.18 50.05
C ALA A 8 -3.61 -11.18 48.62
N LEU A 9 -4.42 -10.18 48.32
CA LEU A 9 -4.76 -9.85 46.96
C LEU A 9 -3.54 -9.25 46.29
N ALA A 10 -2.98 -9.96 45.35
CA ALA A 10 -2.02 -9.40 44.42
C ALA A 10 -2.80 -8.46 43.48
N ALA A 11 -2.61 -7.18 43.66
CA ALA A 11 -3.08 -6.19 42.69
C ALA A 11 -2.24 -6.32 41.42
N VAL A 12 -2.81 -6.88 40.40
CA VAL A 12 -2.29 -6.77 39.04
C VAL A 12 -2.52 -5.33 38.62
N SER A 13 -1.47 -4.53 38.58
CA SER A 13 -1.56 -3.19 38.01
C SER A 13 -1.78 -3.34 36.51
N LEU A 14 -2.99 -3.12 36.09
CA LEU A 14 -3.36 -2.91 34.69
C LEU A 14 -2.80 -1.54 34.33
N VAL A 15 -1.73 -1.50 33.56
CA VAL A 15 -1.30 -0.27 32.90
C VAL A 15 -2.19 -0.11 31.70
N ALA A 16 -3.34 0.54 31.89
CA ALA A 16 -4.17 0.98 30.80
C ALA A 16 -3.47 2.18 30.12
N PHE A 17 -2.97 2.01 28.92
CA PHE A 17 -2.76 3.13 28.02
C PHE A 17 -4.13 3.65 27.58
N ALA A 18 -4.25 4.95 27.39
CA ALA A 18 -5.50 5.61 27.09
C ALA A 18 -6.10 5.09 25.76
N GLY A 19 -7.32 4.60 25.82
CA GLY A 19 -8.10 4.17 24.64
C GLY A 19 -9.09 3.03 24.92
N ALA A 20 -8.67 1.94 25.56
CA ALA A 20 -9.58 0.80 25.75
C ALA A 20 -10.72 1.10 26.71
N VAL A 21 -11.93 1.24 26.21
CA VAL A 21 -13.15 1.37 27.01
C VAL A 21 -13.67 -0.04 27.33
N PRO A 22 -14.05 -0.35 28.57
CA PRO A 22 -14.75 -1.61 28.86
C PRO A 22 -16.09 -1.62 28.13
N ALA A 23 -16.39 -2.74 27.46
CA ALA A 23 -17.66 -2.93 26.78
C ALA A 23 -18.86 -2.56 27.69
N PRO A 24 -19.90 -1.93 27.13
CA PRO A 24 -21.08 -1.57 27.90
C PRO A 24 -21.71 -2.81 28.56
N GLU A 25 -22.15 -2.68 29.80
CA GLU A 25 -22.73 -3.79 30.58
C GLU A 25 -23.92 -4.39 29.84
N GLY A 26 -23.77 -5.59 29.29
CA GLY A 26 -24.85 -6.37 28.68
C GLY A 26 -24.63 -6.81 27.23
N GLU A 27 -23.63 -6.31 26.55
CA GLU A 27 -23.26 -6.79 25.21
C GLU A 27 -22.06 -7.76 25.29
N GLU A 28 -22.13 -8.86 24.52
CA GLU A 28 -20.97 -9.74 24.40
C GLU A 28 -19.85 -8.97 23.68
N PRO A 29 -18.59 -9.09 24.12
CA PRO A 29 -17.47 -8.49 23.39
C PRO A 29 -17.43 -8.95 21.93
N PRO A 30 -16.97 -8.11 21.00
CA PRO A 30 -16.84 -8.49 19.59
C PRO A 30 -15.93 -9.72 19.43
N ARG A 31 -16.04 -10.37 18.27
CA ARG A 31 -15.29 -11.59 17.99
C ARG A 31 -14.32 -11.37 16.84
N CYS A 32 -13.05 -11.61 17.08
CA CYS A 32 -12.05 -11.74 16.06
C CYS A 32 -11.82 -13.23 15.75
N HIS A 33 -12.00 -13.65 14.53
CA HIS A 33 -11.94 -15.06 14.09
C HIS A 33 -12.74 -16.02 15.00
N GLY A 34 -13.93 -15.60 15.42
CA GLY A 34 -14.83 -16.38 16.27
C GLY A 34 -14.47 -16.45 17.76
N ARG A 35 -13.37 -15.82 18.17
CA ARG A 35 -12.95 -15.71 19.58
C ARG A 35 -13.34 -14.35 20.16
N LEU A 36 -13.76 -14.34 21.39
CA LEU A 36 -14.10 -13.09 22.10
C LEU A 36 -12.84 -12.22 22.24
N ALA A 37 -12.93 -10.98 21.81
CA ALA A 37 -11.87 -9.99 22.00
C ALA A 37 -11.71 -9.66 23.49
N LYS A 38 -10.48 -9.48 23.92
CA LYS A 38 -10.11 -9.08 25.28
C LYS A 38 -9.63 -7.64 25.33
N ILE A 39 -9.06 -7.18 24.24
CA ILE A 39 -8.69 -5.79 24.00
C ILE A 39 -9.64 -5.32 22.91
N VAL A 40 -10.39 -4.27 23.19
CA VAL A 40 -11.46 -3.77 22.33
C VAL A 40 -11.31 -2.26 22.24
N GLY A 41 -11.23 -1.76 21.04
CA GLY A 41 -11.28 -0.34 20.75
C GLY A 41 -12.69 0.24 20.81
N THR A 42 -12.86 1.41 20.31
CA THR A 42 -14.10 2.20 20.34
C THR A 42 -14.77 2.26 18.96
N ASP A 43 -15.60 3.26 18.72
CA ASP A 43 -16.15 3.60 17.40
C ASP A 43 -15.33 4.74 16.73
N GLY A 44 -14.14 5.03 17.17
CA GLY A 44 -13.24 6.05 16.61
C GLY A 44 -11.80 5.59 16.71
N ASP A 45 -10.89 6.30 16.10
CA ASP A 45 -9.49 5.94 15.94
C ASP A 45 -8.81 5.62 17.27
N ASP A 46 -8.28 4.41 17.36
CA ASP A 46 -7.68 3.87 18.57
C ASP A 46 -6.20 3.49 18.36
N ASN A 47 -5.40 3.62 19.40
CA ASN A 47 -4.05 3.04 19.46
C ASN A 47 -4.02 1.92 20.50
N LEU A 48 -4.06 0.69 20.03
CA LEU A 48 -4.19 -0.49 20.87
C LEU A 48 -2.88 -1.29 20.91
N ARG A 49 -2.58 -1.81 22.08
CA ARG A 49 -1.40 -2.65 22.28
C ARG A 49 -1.71 -3.91 23.07
N GLY A 50 -1.31 -5.04 22.50
CA GLY A 50 -1.31 -6.33 23.14
C GLY A 50 -0.24 -6.47 24.24
N THR A 51 -0.17 -7.65 24.79
CA THR A 51 0.73 -8.01 25.90
C THR A 51 1.90 -8.88 25.39
N ASN A 52 2.58 -9.59 26.28
CA ASN A 52 3.57 -10.60 25.90
C ASN A 52 2.97 -12.02 25.78
N ALA A 53 1.66 -12.14 25.81
CA ALA A 53 0.95 -13.41 25.75
C ALA A 53 -0.09 -13.34 24.63
N ARG A 54 -0.59 -14.48 24.23
CA ARG A 54 -1.64 -14.54 23.21
C ARG A 54 -2.83 -13.64 23.55
N ASP A 55 -3.06 -12.66 22.72
CA ASP A 55 -4.16 -11.74 22.80
C ASP A 55 -5.24 -11.97 21.73
N VAL A 56 -6.40 -11.40 21.93
CA VAL A 56 -7.47 -11.27 20.94
C VAL A 56 -7.89 -9.80 20.96
N ILE A 57 -7.57 -9.11 19.88
CA ILE A 57 -7.73 -7.66 19.75
C ILE A 57 -8.76 -7.37 18.65
N TRP A 58 -9.61 -6.40 18.91
CA TRP A 58 -10.57 -5.85 17.95
C TRP A 58 -10.45 -4.33 17.98
N GLY A 59 -10.14 -3.70 16.85
CA GLY A 59 -10.01 -2.25 16.72
C GLY A 59 -11.35 -1.56 16.98
N GLY A 60 -12.28 -1.76 16.16
CA GLY A 60 -13.62 -1.15 16.32
C GLY A 60 -14.15 -0.61 15.01
N LEU A 61 -14.61 0.61 15.03
CA LEU A 61 -14.81 1.47 13.88
C LEU A 61 -13.75 2.56 13.96
N GLY A 62 -13.40 3.17 12.84
CA GLY A 62 -12.39 4.22 12.78
C GLY A 62 -11.06 3.69 12.32
N ASP A 63 -10.07 4.57 12.19
CA ASP A 63 -8.75 4.24 11.68
C ASP A 63 -7.84 3.86 12.85
N ASP A 64 -7.57 2.57 12.99
CA ASP A 64 -6.96 2.02 14.20
C ASP A 64 -5.48 1.66 13.99
N GLU A 65 -4.63 1.96 14.98
CA GLU A 65 -3.26 1.47 15.07
C GLU A 65 -3.18 0.36 16.12
N ILE A 66 -2.88 -0.88 15.70
CA ILE A 66 -2.87 -2.04 16.59
C ILE A 66 -1.52 -2.76 16.56
N HIS A 67 -0.94 -3.00 17.73
CA HIS A 67 0.27 -3.79 17.91
C HIS A 67 0.01 -5.02 18.80
N GLY A 68 0.16 -6.25 18.27
CA GLY A 68 0.04 -7.50 19.03
C GLY A 68 1.12 -7.67 20.08
N ALA A 69 2.34 -7.27 19.80
CA ALA A 69 3.56 -7.31 20.59
C ALA A 69 4.26 -8.67 20.61
N LEU A 70 4.10 -9.50 21.63
CA LEU A 70 4.64 -10.86 21.70
C LEU A 70 3.47 -11.83 21.92
N GLY A 71 3.47 -12.93 21.22
CA GLY A 71 2.39 -13.90 21.41
C GLY A 71 2.10 -14.62 20.11
N ASN A 72 1.01 -15.34 20.08
CA ASN A 72 0.39 -15.80 18.84
C ASN A 72 -1.00 -15.17 18.84
N ASP A 73 -1.07 -13.96 18.35
CA ASP A 73 -2.19 -13.07 18.56
C ASP A 73 -3.28 -13.22 17.49
N LEU A 74 -4.47 -12.77 17.80
CA LEU A 74 -5.55 -12.61 16.85
C LEU A 74 -5.92 -11.14 16.83
N ILE A 75 -5.75 -10.50 15.70
CA ILE A 75 -5.99 -9.07 15.52
C ILE A 75 -7.00 -8.91 14.39
N CYS A 76 -8.02 -8.11 14.65
CA CYS A 76 -8.95 -7.64 13.64
C CYS A 76 -9.06 -6.12 13.78
N GLY A 77 -8.77 -5.40 12.71
CA GLY A 77 -8.94 -3.96 12.64
C GLY A 77 -10.41 -3.60 12.75
N GLY A 78 -11.14 -3.78 11.75
CA GLY A 78 -12.57 -3.51 11.71
C GLY A 78 -12.96 -2.77 10.44
N PRO A 79 -13.91 -1.88 10.48
CA PRO A 79 -14.15 -0.89 9.45
C PRO A 79 -13.30 0.37 9.67
N GLY A 80 -12.55 0.78 8.68
CA GLY A 80 -11.69 1.96 8.69
C GLY A 80 -10.43 1.70 7.89
N PHE A 81 -9.49 2.63 7.93
CA PHE A 81 -8.14 2.45 7.46
C PHE A 81 -7.25 2.04 8.63
N ASP A 82 -6.87 0.78 8.70
CA ASP A 82 -6.22 0.21 9.86
C ASP A 82 -4.73 -0.08 9.65
N LEU A 83 -3.89 0.23 10.65
CA LEU A 83 -2.49 -0.16 10.69
C LEU A 83 -2.26 -1.24 11.74
N LEU A 84 -2.01 -2.46 11.28
CA LEU A 84 -1.98 -3.64 12.12
C LEU A 84 -0.61 -4.32 12.11
N HIS A 85 -0.02 -4.49 13.28
CA HIS A 85 1.22 -5.23 13.49
C HIS A 85 0.99 -6.49 14.32
N GLY A 86 1.31 -7.67 13.79
CA GLY A 86 1.30 -8.93 14.53
C GLY A 86 2.33 -8.92 15.65
N GLY A 87 3.57 -8.66 15.31
CA GLY A 87 4.66 -8.53 16.25
C GLY A 87 5.57 -9.77 16.26
N ARG A 88 5.77 -10.40 17.41
CA ARG A 88 6.53 -11.64 17.51
C ARG A 88 5.62 -12.80 17.83
N GLY A 89 5.63 -13.80 17.01
CA GLY A 89 4.84 -15.00 17.21
C GLY A 89 4.21 -15.43 15.90
N ASN A 90 3.37 -16.43 15.94
CA ASN A 90 2.61 -16.85 14.76
C ASN A 90 1.21 -16.23 14.89
N ASP A 91 1.02 -15.10 14.22
CA ASP A 91 -0.13 -14.26 14.39
C ASP A 91 -1.21 -14.52 13.34
N THR A 92 -2.41 -14.08 13.61
CA THR A 92 -3.50 -14.06 12.64
C THR A 92 -4.09 -12.66 12.64
N VAL A 93 -3.90 -11.94 11.55
CA VAL A 93 -4.27 -10.53 11.43
C VAL A 93 -5.21 -10.36 10.25
N ASP A 94 -6.27 -9.60 10.46
CA ASP A 94 -7.32 -9.31 9.48
C ASP A 94 -7.57 -7.80 9.50
N GLY A 95 -7.32 -7.10 8.39
CA GLY A 95 -7.63 -5.68 8.25
C GLY A 95 -9.08 -5.43 8.57
N GLY A 96 -9.95 -6.01 7.80
CA GLY A 96 -11.37 -5.93 8.11
C GLY A 96 -12.22 -5.48 6.95
N ALA A 97 -12.91 -4.38 7.11
CA ALA A 97 -13.73 -3.80 6.06
C ALA A 97 -13.43 -2.31 5.97
N GLY A 98 -12.66 -1.93 5.04
CA GLY A 98 -12.18 -0.58 4.79
C GLY A 98 -11.23 -0.62 3.61
N ASP A 99 -10.92 0.53 3.08
CA ASP A 99 -9.93 0.63 2.00
C ASP A 99 -8.56 0.93 2.62
N ALA A 100 -7.51 0.45 1.95
CA ALA A 100 -6.13 0.75 2.26
C ALA A 100 -5.61 0.26 3.63
N ASP A 101 -6.16 -0.83 4.16
CA ASP A 101 -5.63 -1.45 5.37
C ASP A 101 -4.17 -1.87 5.21
N ARG A 102 -3.39 -1.66 6.26
CA ARG A 102 -1.99 -2.08 6.29
C ARG A 102 -1.76 -3.17 7.33
N VAL A 103 -1.52 -4.39 6.85
CA VAL A 103 -1.40 -5.59 7.68
C VAL A 103 0.02 -6.13 7.64
N ILE A 104 0.72 -6.14 8.77
CA ILE A 104 2.13 -6.51 8.88
C ILE A 104 2.30 -7.66 9.87
N GLY A 105 2.93 -8.77 9.45
CA GLY A 105 3.17 -9.95 10.28
C GLY A 105 4.30 -9.75 11.29
N ASP A 106 5.36 -9.07 10.89
CA ASP A 106 6.62 -8.87 11.62
C ASP A 106 7.44 -10.18 11.75
N LEU A 107 7.47 -10.87 12.84
CA LEU A 107 8.32 -12.04 13.11
C LEU A 107 7.50 -13.27 13.45
N GLY A 108 7.49 -14.25 12.62
CA GLY A 108 6.79 -15.52 12.86
C GLY A 108 6.26 -16.15 11.58
N ASP A 109 5.55 -17.26 11.69
CA ASP A 109 4.82 -17.84 10.57
C ASP A 109 3.36 -17.36 10.67
N ASP A 110 3.01 -16.31 9.93
CA ASP A 110 1.80 -15.53 10.12
C ASP A 110 0.69 -15.86 9.11
N GLN A 111 -0.54 -15.52 9.47
CA GLN A 111 -1.70 -15.57 8.59
C GLN A 111 -2.31 -14.17 8.51
N LEU A 112 -2.17 -13.54 7.33
CA LEU A 112 -2.51 -12.15 7.11
C LEU A 112 -3.56 -12.02 6.01
N ASN A 113 -4.51 -11.12 6.23
CA ASN A 113 -5.57 -10.81 5.29
C ASN A 113 -5.81 -9.30 5.29
N GLY A 114 -5.75 -8.65 4.11
CA GLY A 114 -6.15 -7.26 3.96
C GLY A 114 -7.61 -7.06 4.34
N GLY A 115 -8.48 -7.86 3.75
CA GLY A 115 -9.87 -7.84 4.20
C GLY A 115 -10.86 -7.62 3.08
N ALA A 116 -11.72 -6.65 3.24
CA ALA A 116 -12.69 -6.26 2.23
C ALA A 116 -12.62 -4.76 2.00
N GLY A 117 -11.90 -4.37 1.02
CA GLY A 117 -11.60 -2.99 0.63
C GLY A 117 -10.69 -2.98 -0.57
N GLU A 118 -10.45 -1.83 -1.12
CA GLU A 118 -9.48 -1.64 -2.20
C GLU A 118 -8.15 -1.14 -1.62
N PHE A 119 -7.04 -1.44 -2.30
CA PHE A 119 -5.70 -0.94 -1.96
C PHE A 119 -5.08 -1.43 -0.64
N ASP A 120 -5.45 -2.60 -0.17
CA ASP A 120 -4.85 -3.15 1.04
C ASP A 120 -3.37 -3.51 0.83
N GLU A 121 -2.52 -3.24 1.83
CA GLU A 121 -1.12 -3.66 1.85
C GLU A 121 -0.91 -4.76 2.88
N VAL A 122 -0.42 -5.92 2.43
CA VAL A 122 -0.19 -7.08 3.29
C VAL A 122 1.27 -7.51 3.22
N ALA A 123 2.01 -7.40 4.32
CA ALA A 123 3.43 -7.69 4.42
C ALA A 123 3.74 -8.83 5.41
N GLY A 124 4.37 -9.92 4.94
CA GLY A 124 4.75 -11.06 5.78
C GLY A 124 5.91 -10.74 6.72
N SER A 125 6.92 -10.12 6.21
CA SER A 125 8.20 -9.78 6.83
C SER A 125 9.11 -11.01 7.04
N LEU A 126 9.26 -11.58 8.20
CA LEU A 126 10.16 -12.70 8.47
C LEU A 126 9.37 -13.95 8.90
N GLY A 127 9.31 -14.96 8.06
CA GLY A 127 8.58 -16.18 8.39
C GLY A 127 8.31 -17.11 7.23
N ILE A 128 7.34 -17.96 7.42
CA ILE A 128 6.69 -18.73 6.37
C ILE A 128 5.22 -18.36 6.42
N ASP A 129 4.85 -17.38 5.61
CA ASP A 129 3.62 -16.66 5.79
C ASP A 129 2.52 -17.07 4.79
N ILE A 130 1.29 -16.83 5.20
CA ILE A 130 0.11 -17.00 4.36
C ILE A 130 -0.58 -15.66 4.28
N LEU A 131 -0.48 -15.04 3.10
CA LEU A 131 -0.93 -13.68 2.85
C LEU A 131 -2.07 -13.67 1.84
N SER A 132 -3.02 -12.79 2.05
CA SER A 132 -4.12 -12.53 1.12
C SER A 132 -4.43 -11.04 1.08
N GLY A 133 -4.54 -10.45 -0.11
CA GLY A 133 -5.12 -9.11 -0.28
C GLY A 133 -6.57 -9.09 0.19
N GLY A 134 -7.37 -10.08 -0.19
CA GLY A 134 -8.72 -10.19 0.36
C GLY A 134 -9.83 -10.18 -0.68
N THR A 135 -10.77 -9.27 -0.52
CA THR A 135 -11.88 -9.09 -1.47
C THR A 135 -12.02 -7.64 -1.90
N GLY A 136 -11.04 -7.14 -2.50
CA GLY A 136 -10.93 -5.80 -3.05
C GLY A 136 -10.16 -5.84 -4.35
N SER A 137 -9.77 -4.71 -4.83
CA SER A 137 -8.92 -4.55 -6.02
C SER A 137 -7.70 -3.72 -5.67
N PHE A 138 -6.64 -3.92 -6.43
CA PHE A 138 -5.40 -3.16 -6.28
C PHE A 138 -4.66 -3.42 -4.97
N ASP A 139 -4.79 -4.62 -4.42
CA ASP A 139 -4.08 -4.99 -3.22
C ASP A 139 -2.60 -5.25 -3.48
N LEU A 140 -1.76 -4.85 -2.55
CA LEU A 140 -0.32 -5.02 -2.61
C LEU A 140 0.13 -6.06 -1.59
N VAL A 141 0.74 -7.15 -2.05
CA VAL A 141 1.12 -8.25 -1.16
C VAL A 141 2.62 -8.51 -1.26
N HIS A 142 3.32 -8.45 -0.13
CA HIS A 142 4.75 -8.72 0.00
C HIS A 142 4.98 -9.96 0.87
N GLY A 143 5.72 -10.94 0.39
CA GLY A 143 6.15 -12.09 1.21
C GLY A 143 7.33 -11.76 2.09
N ASP A 144 8.22 -10.92 1.56
CA ASP A 144 9.53 -10.61 2.12
C ASP A 144 10.37 -11.89 2.29
N TYR A 145 10.87 -12.21 3.48
CA TYR A 145 11.77 -13.34 3.70
C TYR A 145 11.02 -14.59 4.08
N GLY A 146 11.02 -15.61 3.22
CA GLY A 146 10.40 -16.88 3.60
C GLY A 146 10.15 -17.85 2.46
N TYR A 147 9.19 -18.68 2.69
CA TYR A 147 8.60 -19.59 1.71
C TYR A 147 7.10 -19.35 1.71
N ASP A 148 6.70 -18.24 1.16
CA ASP A 148 5.41 -17.67 1.43
C ASP A 148 4.33 -18.14 0.45
N ARG A 149 3.12 -18.09 0.92
CA ARG A 149 1.94 -18.25 0.11
C ARG A 149 1.22 -16.92 -0.02
N MET A 150 1.39 -16.29 -1.14
CA MET A 150 0.80 -14.99 -1.45
C MET A 150 -0.40 -15.17 -2.38
N ASP A 151 -1.47 -14.47 -2.10
CA ASP A 151 -2.73 -14.56 -2.84
C ASP A 151 -3.33 -13.15 -2.98
N GLY A 152 -3.42 -12.61 -4.19
CA GLY A 152 -4.05 -11.30 -4.43
C GLY A 152 -5.49 -11.24 -3.94
N GLY A 153 -6.24 -12.30 -4.16
CA GLY A 153 -7.58 -12.35 -3.60
C GLY A 153 -8.69 -12.41 -4.63
N LYS A 154 -9.73 -11.64 -4.41
CA LYS A 154 -10.83 -11.47 -5.36
C LYS A 154 -10.90 -9.99 -5.72
N GLY A 155 -10.50 -9.68 -6.86
CA GLY A 155 -10.46 -8.32 -7.37
C GLY A 155 -9.76 -8.32 -8.69
N GLU A 156 -9.34 -7.17 -9.09
CA GLU A 156 -8.51 -6.95 -10.28
C GLU A 156 -7.40 -5.97 -9.91
N GLY A 157 -6.24 -6.10 -10.53
CA GLY A 157 -5.12 -5.19 -10.30
C GLY A 157 -4.27 -5.50 -9.08
N ASP A 158 -4.39 -6.70 -8.51
CA ASP A 158 -3.60 -7.10 -7.34
C ASP A 158 -2.15 -7.37 -7.72
N ILE A 159 -1.23 -6.87 -6.91
CA ILE A 159 0.21 -6.85 -7.20
C ILE A 159 0.98 -7.69 -6.18
N ALA A 160 1.79 -8.63 -6.68
CA ALA A 160 2.82 -9.27 -5.89
C ALA A 160 4.08 -8.39 -5.93
N SER A 161 4.43 -7.77 -4.81
CA SER A 161 5.58 -6.87 -4.72
C SER A 161 6.81 -7.55 -4.13
N PHE A 162 7.96 -7.24 -4.71
CA PHE A 162 9.30 -7.61 -4.27
C PHE A 162 10.19 -6.37 -4.09
N ALA A 163 9.59 -5.19 -4.02
CA ALA A 163 10.31 -3.92 -3.89
C ALA A 163 11.11 -3.81 -2.59
N THR A 164 10.62 -4.44 -1.53
CA THR A 164 11.24 -4.48 -0.21
C THR A 164 12.37 -5.51 -0.09
N ASP A 165 12.53 -6.43 -1.03
CA ASP A 165 13.57 -7.48 -1.06
C ASP A 165 15.00 -6.92 -1.12
N VAL A 166 15.23 -5.79 -0.46
CA VAL A 166 16.52 -5.13 -0.33
C VAL A 166 17.31 -5.69 0.83
N ALA A 167 17.24 -6.97 0.94
CA ALA A 167 17.84 -7.64 2.03
C ALA A 167 19.35 -7.48 2.12
N ALA A 168 19.74 -6.97 3.21
CA ALA A 168 20.93 -7.29 4.00
C ALA A 168 22.06 -8.03 3.22
N GLY A 169 22.59 -7.41 2.15
CA GLY A 169 23.88 -7.79 1.60
C GLY A 169 23.94 -9.01 0.69
N ARG A 170 22.84 -9.52 0.22
CA ARG A 170 22.79 -10.63 -0.74
C ARG A 170 22.27 -10.20 -2.11
N GLY A 171 22.54 -9.00 -2.57
CA GLY A 171 22.16 -8.40 -3.86
C GLY A 171 21.91 -9.37 -5.03
N GLY A 172 20.76 -9.99 -5.04
CA GLY A 172 20.28 -10.85 -6.11
C GLY A 172 18.90 -10.40 -6.53
N GLY A 173 18.66 -10.22 -7.81
CA GLY A 173 17.35 -9.90 -8.32
C GLY A 173 16.36 -11.05 -8.19
N VAL A 174 15.11 -10.73 -8.35
CA VAL A 174 13.97 -11.64 -8.24
C VAL A 174 13.71 -12.35 -9.57
N TRP A 175 13.34 -13.60 -9.49
CA TRP A 175 12.66 -14.30 -10.56
C TRP A 175 11.21 -14.55 -10.14
N ALA A 176 10.26 -13.91 -10.77
CA ALA A 176 8.84 -14.07 -10.48
C ALA A 176 8.04 -14.42 -11.75
N SER A 177 7.04 -15.28 -11.60
CA SER A 177 6.20 -15.71 -12.72
C SER A 177 4.75 -15.97 -12.28
N LEU A 178 3.85 -15.13 -12.73
CA LEU A 178 2.40 -15.35 -12.57
C LEU A 178 1.94 -16.58 -13.33
N ARG A 179 2.57 -16.88 -14.45
CA ARG A 179 2.26 -18.07 -15.26
C ARG A 179 2.59 -19.37 -14.55
N GLU A 180 3.68 -19.41 -13.79
CA GLU A 180 4.15 -20.58 -13.03
C GLU A 180 3.69 -20.56 -11.58
N HIS A 181 3.05 -19.46 -11.15
CA HIS A 181 2.59 -19.25 -9.79
C HIS A 181 3.71 -19.33 -8.74
N ARG A 182 4.87 -18.73 -9.02
CA ARG A 182 6.07 -18.82 -8.19
C ARG A 182 6.94 -17.58 -8.26
N ALA A 183 7.61 -17.31 -7.15
CA ALA A 183 8.73 -16.38 -7.13
C ALA A 183 9.96 -17.00 -6.45
N ARG A 184 11.12 -16.37 -6.66
CA ARG A 184 12.41 -16.67 -6.04
C ARG A 184 13.18 -15.37 -5.92
N GLY A 185 13.61 -15.07 -4.75
CA GLY A 185 14.42 -13.93 -4.35
C GLY A 185 15.02 -14.25 -3.00
N ASP A 186 14.54 -13.64 -1.97
CA ASP A 186 14.90 -13.95 -0.60
C ASP A 186 14.14 -15.19 -0.03
N GLY A 187 13.28 -15.78 -0.84
CA GLY A 187 12.53 -17.01 -0.54
C GLY A 187 12.20 -17.82 -1.78
N HIS A 188 11.20 -18.67 -1.66
CA HIS A 188 10.59 -19.45 -2.74
C HIS A 188 9.09 -19.44 -2.56
N ASP A 189 8.42 -18.47 -3.15
CA ASP A 189 7.05 -18.16 -2.88
C ASP A 189 6.09 -18.78 -3.89
N ARG A 190 4.85 -18.85 -3.48
CA ARG A 190 3.74 -19.26 -4.34
C ARG A 190 2.79 -18.10 -4.53
N LEU A 191 2.55 -17.74 -5.78
CA LEU A 191 1.73 -16.63 -6.19
C LEU A 191 0.39 -17.11 -6.73
N PHE A 192 -0.71 -16.54 -6.24
CA PHE A 192 -2.05 -16.89 -6.69
C PHE A 192 -2.85 -15.63 -6.96
N ARG A 193 -3.60 -15.58 -8.05
CA ARG A 193 -4.58 -14.53 -8.36
C ARG A 193 -4.00 -13.11 -8.38
N PHE A 194 -2.82 -12.94 -8.93
CA PHE A 194 -2.23 -11.63 -9.16
C PHE A 194 -2.31 -11.25 -10.63
N GLU A 195 -2.60 -9.99 -10.89
CA GLU A 195 -2.54 -9.35 -12.20
C GLU A 195 -1.24 -8.56 -12.39
N GLY A 196 -0.56 -8.19 -11.30
CA GLY A 196 0.67 -7.42 -11.33
C GLY A 196 1.86 -8.09 -10.65
N ILE A 197 3.05 -7.61 -11.01
CA ILE A 197 4.32 -7.89 -10.33
C ILE A 197 5.12 -6.60 -10.25
N GLU A 198 5.57 -6.27 -9.07
CA GLU A 198 6.58 -5.25 -8.83
C GLU A 198 7.92 -5.93 -8.49
N GLY A 199 8.96 -5.59 -9.22
CA GLY A 199 10.30 -6.13 -9.03
C GLY A 199 11.07 -5.45 -7.91
N SER A 200 12.32 -5.85 -7.75
CA SER A 200 13.22 -5.35 -6.70
C SER A 200 14.05 -4.16 -7.19
N ALA A 201 15.02 -3.74 -6.36
CA ALA A 201 16.02 -2.75 -6.77
C ALA A 201 17.22 -3.37 -7.54
N PHE A 202 17.12 -4.63 -7.98
CA PHE A 202 18.18 -5.38 -8.61
C PHE A 202 17.69 -5.96 -9.94
N LYS A 203 18.63 -6.58 -10.69
CA LYS A 203 18.29 -7.22 -11.95
C LYS A 203 17.31 -8.37 -11.80
N ASP A 204 16.11 -8.19 -12.30
CA ASP A 204 15.01 -9.12 -12.18
C ASP A 204 14.67 -9.90 -13.46
N THR A 205 13.90 -10.95 -13.29
CA THR A 205 13.26 -11.67 -14.39
C THR A 205 11.79 -11.88 -14.05
N LEU A 206 10.94 -11.07 -14.65
CA LEU A 206 9.52 -11.01 -14.35
C LEU A 206 8.69 -11.53 -15.53
N ILE A 207 7.77 -12.43 -15.24
CA ILE A 207 6.97 -13.12 -16.26
C ILE A 207 5.50 -13.07 -15.90
N GLY A 208 4.72 -12.37 -16.68
CA GLY A 208 3.28 -12.30 -16.56
C GLY A 208 2.56 -13.59 -16.95
N SER A 209 1.27 -13.52 -17.13
CA SER A 209 0.36 -14.62 -17.37
C SER A 209 -0.13 -14.72 -18.83
N LYS A 210 -1.36 -15.13 -19.02
CA LYS A 210 -2.08 -15.08 -20.31
C LYS A 210 -3.10 -13.94 -20.35
N GLN A 211 -3.36 -13.33 -19.21
CA GLN A 211 -4.27 -12.19 -19.04
C GLN A 211 -3.47 -10.89 -19.22
N ALA A 212 -4.16 -9.76 -19.20
CA ALA A 212 -3.49 -8.46 -19.07
C ALA A 212 -2.75 -8.42 -17.72
N ASN A 213 -1.51 -7.92 -17.73
CA ASN A 213 -0.71 -7.81 -16.53
C ASN A 213 -0.04 -6.43 -16.47
N GLU A 214 0.14 -5.93 -15.27
CA GLU A 214 1.00 -4.82 -14.94
C GLU A 214 2.30 -5.35 -14.35
N ILE A 215 3.44 -5.00 -14.96
CA ILE A 215 4.75 -5.50 -14.49
C ILE A 215 5.72 -4.34 -14.46
N ASP A 216 6.18 -4.00 -13.26
CA ASP A 216 7.23 -3.02 -13.03
C ASP A 216 8.55 -3.73 -12.67
N GLY A 217 9.62 -3.40 -13.36
CA GLY A 217 10.95 -3.93 -13.11
C GLY A 217 11.63 -3.30 -11.91
N GLY A 218 11.26 -2.06 -11.57
CA GLY A 218 11.93 -1.31 -10.51
C GLY A 218 13.28 -0.75 -10.94
N ALA A 219 14.32 -1.04 -10.20
CA ALA A 219 15.67 -0.65 -10.58
C ALA A 219 16.52 -1.87 -10.91
N GLY A 220 17.33 -1.79 -11.98
CA GLY A 220 18.16 -2.93 -12.39
C GLY A 220 18.26 -3.03 -13.92
N ASP A 221 18.94 -4.03 -14.41
CA ASP A 221 18.92 -4.36 -15.84
C ASP A 221 17.94 -5.54 -16.06
N ASP A 222 16.64 -5.26 -16.15
CA ASP A 222 15.58 -6.23 -15.99
C ASP A 222 15.19 -6.98 -17.25
N THR A 223 14.58 -8.13 -17.08
CA THR A 223 14.00 -8.93 -18.16
C THR A 223 12.53 -9.19 -17.89
N ILE A 224 11.67 -8.47 -18.59
CA ILE A 224 10.23 -8.50 -18.39
C ILE A 224 9.53 -9.17 -19.58
N ARG A 225 8.61 -10.08 -19.31
CA ARG A 225 7.78 -10.76 -20.31
C ARG A 225 6.33 -10.69 -19.90
N GLY A 226 5.52 -9.89 -20.56
CA GLY A 226 4.10 -9.77 -20.28
C GLY A 226 3.33 -11.07 -20.48
N GLY A 227 3.59 -11.75 -21.57
CA GLY A 227 2.90 -13.02 -21.87
C GLY A 227 1.81 -12.86 -22.90
N GLY A 228 0.58 -13.11 -22.53
CA GLY A 228 -0.61 -12.87 -23.34
C GLY A 228 -1.45 -11.80 -22.70
N GLY A 229 -2.34 -11.19 -23.47
CA GLY A 229 -3.14 -10.08 -22.99
C GLY A 229 -2.63 -8.73 -23.50
N ALA A 230 -3.18 -7.65 -22.96
CA ALA A 230 -2.72 -6.29 -23.19
C ALA A 230 -1.95 -5.85 -21.92
N ASP A 231 -0.64 -6.04 -21.92
CA ASP A 231 0.18 -5.86 -20.73
C ASP A 231 0.71 -4.41 -20.65
N LEU A 232 0.82 -3.88 -19.43
CA LEU A 232 1.63 -2.70 -19.12
C LEU A 232 2.98 -3.18 -18.57
N LEU A 233 4.06 -2.89 -19.31
CA LEU A 233 5.40 -3.30 -18.92
C LEU A 233 6.26 -2.06 -18.66
N ILE A 234 6.67 -1.87 -17.44
CA ILE A 234 7.49 -0.76 -16.96
C ILE A 234 8.90 -1.32 -16.70
N GLY A 235 9.91 -0.82 -17.36
CA GLY A 235 11.28 -1.27 -17.16
C GLY A 235 11.93 -0.68 -15.93
N GLY A 236 11.55 0.55 -15.57
CA GLY A 236 12.15 1.26 -14.45
C GLY A 236 13.54 1.82 -14.75
N GLN A 237 14.42 1.83 -13.76
CA GLN A 237 15.80 2.28 -13.91
C GLN A 237 16.71 1.17 -14.43
N GLY A 238 17.37 1.36 -15.57
CA GLY A 238 18.36 0.41 -16.05
C GLY A 238 18.37 0.22 -17.55
N LYS A 239 18.84 -0.94 -17.97
CA LYS A 239 18.79 -1.38 -19.36
C LYS A 239 17.87 -2.58 -19.48
N ASP A 240 16.61 -2.30 -19.65
CA ASP A 240 15.57 -3.30 -19.51
C ASP A 240 15.18 -3.92 -20.84
N GLY A 241 14.92 -5.20 -20.80
CA GLY A 241 14.45 -5.96 -21.94
C GLY A 241 13.01 -6.41 -21.77
N CYS A 242 12.05 -5.68 -22.35
CA CYS A 242 10.65 -6.02 -22.24
C CYS A 242 10.13 -6.71 -23.52
N GLN A 243 9.30 -7.74 -23.33
CA GLN A 243 8.62 -8.47 -24.37
C GLN A 243 7.16 -8.71 -24.02
N GLY A 244 6.23 -8.00 -24.65
CA GLY A 244 4.79 -8.17 -24.54
C GLY A 244 4.17 -8.55 -25.88
N ALA A 245 3.06 -9.29 -25.86
CA ALA A 245 2.40 -9.74 -27.10
C ALA A 245 1.58 -8.64 -27.78
N LYS A 246 0.91 -7.77 -27.02
CA LYS A 246 0.02 -6.70 -27.53
C LYS A 246 -0.06 -5.49 -26.59
N GLY A 247 0.76 -5.43 -25.58
CA GLY A 247 0.69 -4.41 -24.55
C GLY A 247 1.53 -3.19 -24.84
N ARG A 248 1.72 -2.39 -23.81
CA ARG A 248 2.53 -1.18 -23.80
C ARG A 248 3.81 -1.42 -23.05
N THR A 249 4.84 -0.71 -23.43
CA THR A 249 6.12 -0.75 -22.74
C THR A 249 6.58 0.67 -22.42
N VAL A 250 6.93 0.87 -21.15
CA VAL A 250 7.47 2.11 -20.63
C VAL A 250 8.91 1.84 -20.16
N SER A 251 9.85 2.72 -20.44
CA SER A 251 11.28 2.60 -20.06
C SER A 251 11.98 1.30 -20.47
N CYS A 252 11.45 0.57 -21.44
CA CYS A 252 12.02 -0.69 -21.91
C CYS A 252 12.86 -0.54 -23.18
N GLY A 253 14.06 -1.15 -23.22
CA GLY A 253 14.92 -1.23 -24.37
C GLY A 253 15.97 -0.12 -24.50
N ARG A 254 16.86 -0.24 -25.50
CA ARG A 254 17.88 0.78 -25.80
C ARG A 254 17.20 2.10 -26.12
N GLU A 255 17.14 2.97 -25.14
CA GLU A 255 16.88 4.40 -25.25
C GLU A 255 15.92 4.84 -26.39
N ARG A 256 14.65 4.63 -26.29
CA ARG A 256 13.76 5.77 -26.49
C ARG A 256 13.43 6.31 -25.10
N ARG A 257 14.30 7.18 -24.59
CA ARG A 257 13.91 8.06 -23.50
C ARG A 257 12.55 8.59 -23.85
N ILE A 258 11.54 8.19 -23.08
CA ILE A 258 10.32 8.96 -23.04
C ILE A 258 10.77 10.32 -22.56
N LYS A 259 10.83 11.29 -23.50
CA LYS A 259 11.22 12.68 -23.17
C LYS A 259 10.10 13.38 -22.38
N ALA A 260 9.10 12.63 -21.99
CA ALA A 260 7.98 13.06 -21.17
C ALA A 260 8.31 12.89 -19.69
N ALA A 261 7.83 13.78 -18.86
CA ALA A 261 7.97 13.71 -17.43
C ALA A 261 7.18 12.54 -16.85
N ALA A 262 6.05 12.20 -17.45
CA ALA A 262 5.18 11.14 -17.00
C ALA A 262 4.42 10.49 -18.15
N TYR A 263 4.06 9.24 -17.97
CA TYR A 263 3.07 8.54 -18.76
C TYR A 263 1.73 8.59 -18.03
N VAL A 264 0.68 8.95 -18.71
CA VAL A 264 -0.65 9.08 -18.12
C VAL A 264 -1.64 8.36 -18.99
N GLU A 265 -2.44 7.51 -18.42
CA GLU A 265 -3.55 6.87 -19.11
C GLU A 265 -4.81 6.82 -18.27
N LEU A 266 -5.94 6.66 -18.96
CA LEU A 266 -7.20 6.35 -18.34
C LEU A 266 -7.34 4.82 -18.38
N ASP A 267 -7.37 4.18 -17.25
CA ASP A 267 -7.71 2.77 -17.20
C ASP A 267 -9.23 2.61 -17.11
N LEU A 268 -9.79 2.02 -18.16
CA LEU A 268 -11.21 1.70 -18.29
C LEU A 268 -11.48 0.22 -18.01
N THR A 269 -10.45 -0.58 -17.73
CA THR A 269 -10.56 -2.05 -17.67
C THR A 269 -10.84 -2.58 -16.28
N PHE A 270 -10.51 -1.83 -15.23
CA PHE A 270 -10.68 -2.26 -13.86
C PHE A 270 -11.95 -1.70 -13.22
N GLY A 271 -12.79 -2.56 -12.69
CA GLY A 271 -13.88 -2.23 -11.78
C GLY A 271 -15.10 -1.47 -12.31
N GLY A 272 -15.27 -1.29 -13.62
CA GLY A 272 -16.49 -0.68 -14.19
C GLY A 272 -16.71 0.81 -13.89
N GLY A 273 -15.70 1.51 -13.35
CA GLY A 273 -15.60 2.96 -13.17
C GLY A 273 -14.28 3.46 -13.76
N GLY A 274 -14.25 4.70 -14.25
CA GLY A 274 -13.04 5.27 -14.82
C GLY A 274 -12.04 5.68 -13.72
N GLY A 275 -10.80 5.25 -13.83
CA GLY A 275 -9.68 5.68 -12.98
C GLY A 275 -8.53 6.27 -13.79
N LEU A 276 -7.66 7.02 -13.15
CA LEU A 276 -6.48 7.62 -13.76
C LEU A 276 -5.22 6.95 -13.23
N GLN A 277 -4.45 6.36 -14.14
CA GLN A 277 -3.13 5.84 -13.80
C GLN A 277 -2.03 6.80 -14.30
N ILE A 278 -1.06 7.09 -13.44
CA ILE A 278 0.09 7.92 -13.74
C ILE A 278 1.34 7.13 -13.41
N VAL A 279 2.23 7.00 -14.40
CA VAL A 279 3.56 6.41 -14.21
C VAL A 279 4.60 7.48 -14.49
N GLY A 280 5.43 7.81 -13.51
CA GLY A 280 6.53 8.74 -13.63
C GLY A 280 7.63 8.21 -14.54
N GLY A 281 8.49 9.11 -15.00
CA GLY A 281 9.66 8.77 -15.80
C GLY A 281 10.93 8.64 -14.94
N GLY A 282 12.04 8.27 -15.55
CA GLY A 282 13.34 8.33 -14.88
C GLY A 282 13.87 9.77 -14.80
N GLY A 283 13.73 10.41 -13.66
CA GLY A 283 14.22 11.76 -13.38
C GLY A 283 13.12 12.66 -12.84
N ARG A 284 13.47 13.84 -12.37
CA ARG A 284 12.53 14.74 -11.71
C ARG A 284 11.31 15.02 -12.57
N ASP A 285 10.18 14.64 -12.06
CA ASP A 285 8.86 14.90 -12.58
C ASP A 285 8.15 15.98 -11.76
N ASP A 286 7.28 16.73 -12.38
CA ASP A 286 6.53 17.81 -11.71
C ASP A 286 5.13 17.80 -12.33
N ILE A 287 4.23 17.09 -11.66
CA ILE A 287 2.92 16.69 -12.19
C ILE A 287 1.83 17.36 -11.36
N THR A 288 0.83 17.87 -12.03
CA THR A 288 -0.40 18.32 -11.39
C THR A 288 -1.57 17.58 -12.01
N VAL A 289 -2.37 16.98 -11.17
CA VAL A 289 -3.65 16.36 -11.51
C VAL A 289 -4.77 17.27 -11.03
N SER A 290 -5.76 17.49 -11.85
CA SER A 290 -6.96 18.22 -11.49
C SER A 290 -8.20 17.47 -11.98
N PHE A 291 -9.28 17.57 -11.25
CA PHE A 291 -10.56 17.04 -11.68
C PHE A 291 -11.59 18.18 -11.74
N GLU A 292 -12.32 18.27 -12.82
CA GLU A 292 -13.39 19.25 -12.97
C GLU A 292 -14.75 18.61 -12.67
N PRO A 293 -15.37 18.91 -11.52
CA PRO A 293 -16.71 18.41 -11.21
C PRO A 293 -17.71 18.85 -12.29
N GLY A 294 -18.40 17.89 -12.89
CA GLY A 294 -19.39 18.11 -13.93
C GLY A 294 -18.90 17.93 -15.36
N SER A 295 -17.59 17.88 -15.61
CA SER A 295 -17.02 17.46 -16.90
C SER A 295 -16.61 15.99 -16.94
N GLU A 296 -16.57 15.35 -15.77
CA GLU A 296 -16.06 13.97 -15.61
C GLU A 296 -14.69 13.80 -16.31
N THR A 297 -13.80 14.77 -16.15
CA THR A 297 -12.52 14.80 -16.87
C THR A 297 -11.38 15.10 -15.92
N PHE A 298 -10.36 14.24 -15.94
CA PHE A 298 -9.08 14.53 -15.32
C PHE A 298 -8.25 15.44 -16.23
N GLY A 299 -7.78 16.55 -15.70
CA GLY A 299 -6.74 17.36 -16.30
C GLY A 299 -5.38 16.95 -15.72
N VAL A 300 -4.43 16.61 -16.57
CA VAL A 300 -3.07 16.30 -16.13
C VAL A 300 -2.09 17.23 -16.82
N SER A 301 -1.21 17.84 -16.04
CA SER A 301 -0.14 18.68 -16.56
C SER A 301 1.21 18.29 -15.97
N ALA A 302 2.27 18.37 -16.78
CA ALA A 302 3.63 18.12 -16.33
C ALA A 302 4.61 19.10 -16.98
N VAL A 303 5.56 19.62 -16.19
CA VAL A 303 6.49 20.68 -16.62
C VAL A 303 7.38 20.24 -17.79
N LYS A 304 7.82 19.00 -17.83
CA LYS A 304 8.71 18.46 -18.87
C LYS A 304 7.97 17.84 -20.06
N GLY A 305 6.66 17.85 -20.05
CA GLY A 305 5.85 17.20 -21.06
C GLY A 305 5.23 15.90 -20.56
N ILE A 306 4.22 15.43 -21.26
CA ILE A 306 3.40 14.30 -20.86
C ILE A 306 3.24 13.35 -22.07
N ALA A 307 3.41 12.07 -21.84
CA ALA A 307 3.01 11.02 -22.78
C ALA A 307 1.59 10.56 -22.39
N LEU A 308 0.70 10.51 -23.34
CA LEU A 308 -0.69 10.14 -23.10
C LEU A 308 -0.96 8.75 -23.70
N GLY A 309 -1.58 7.92 -22.88
CA GLY A 309 -2.08 6.63 -23.26
C GLY A 309 -3.52 6.67 -23.83
N ASP A 310 -4.17 5.53 -23.80
CA ASP A 310 -5.54 5.39 -24.31
C ASP A 310 -6.53 6.18 -23.43
N GLY A 311 -7.60 6.63 -24.01
CA GLY A 311 -8.62 7.42 -23.35
C GLY A 311 -8.28 8.89 -23.11
N CYS A 312 -7.01 9.28 -23.16
CA CYS A 312 -6.57 10.65 -22.92
C CYS A 312 -6.38 11.45 -24.21
N VAL A 313 -6.76 12.72 -24.19
CA VAL A 313 -6.62 13.64 -25.32
C VAL A 313 -5.59 14.70 -25.03
N ARG A 314 -4.64 14.87 -25.92
CA ARG A 314 -3.58 15.90 -25.79
C ARG A 314 -4.15 17.30 -26.00
N VAL A 315 -3.98 18.16 -25.01
CA VAL A 315 -4.29 19.59 -25.08
C VAL A 315 -3.06 20.39 -25.52
N SER A 316 -1.89 20.05 -24.98
CA SER A 316 -0.61 20.67 -25.36
C SER A 316 0.55 19.67 -25.15
N ALA A 317 1.79 20.12 -25.33
CA ALA A 317 2.96 19.29 -25.06
C ALA A 317 3.08 18.88 -23.57
N THR A 318 2.50 19.66 -22.68
CA THR A 318 2.58 19.51 -21.23
C THR A 318 1.24 19.28 -20.55
N GLN A 319 0.17 19.13 -21.33
CA GLN A 319 -1.19 18.96 -20.80
C GLN A 319 -1.97 17.91 -21.57
N GLY A 320 -2.73 17.13 -20.84
CA GLY A 320 -3.68 16.17 -21.35
C GLY A 320 -4.99 16.18 -20.57
N ASN A 321 -6.06 15.84 -21.22
CA ASN A 321 -7.37 15.63 -20.62
C ASN A 321 -7.77 14.17 -20.80
N CYS A 322 -8.17 13.54 -19.72
CA CYS A 322 -8.59 12.15 -19.67
C CYS A 322 -10.05 12.09 -19.23
N PRO A 323 -11.02 12.05 -20.18
CA PRO A 323 -12.43 11.97 -19.83
C PRO A 323 -12.73 10.62 -19.19
N ALA A 324 -13.22 10.61 -17.97
CA ALA A 324 -13.68 9.41 -17.30
C ALA A 324 -15.02 8.95 -17.94
N ALA A 325 -15.21 7.65 -18.09
CA ALA A 325 -16.47 7.08 -18.58
C ALA A 325 -17.51 6.93 -17.45
N GLY A 326 -17.58 7.88 -16.54
CA GLY A 326 -18.40 7.86 -15.33
C GLY A 326 -17.74 8.64 -14.20
N PRO A 327 -18.29 8.64 -12.98
CA PRO A 327 -17.63 9.26 -11.85
C PRO A 327 -16.25 8.61 -11.68
N ALA A 328 -15.22 9.46 -11.61
CA ALA A 328 -13.87 9.02 -11.33
C ALA A 328 -13.85 8.34 -9.97
N ARG A 329 -13.37 7.11 -9.91
CA ARG A 329 -13.38 6.33 -8.67
C ARG A 329 -12.03 6.20 -8.03
N TRP A 330 -10.94 6.33 -8.80
CA TRP A 330 -9.60 6.19 -8.26
C TRP A 330 -8.55 6.97 -9.06
N LEU A 331 -7.48 7.32 -8.38
CA LEU A 331 -6.24 7.84 -8.93
C LEU A 331 -5.09 7.01 -8.39
N MET A 332 -4.32 6.39 -9.26
CA MET A 332 -3.07 5.73 -8.91
C MET A 332 -1.91 6.48 -9.55
N ALA A 333 -0.89 6.79 -8.77
CA ALA A 333 0.31 7.42 -9.27
C ALA A 333 1.56 6.75 -8.69
N ASP A 334 2.41 6.20 -9.55
CA ASP A 334 3.76 5.80 -9.22
C ASP A 334 4.72 6.80 -9.88
N LEU A 335 5.46 7.57 -9.06
CA LEU A 335 6.35 8.61 -9.58
C LEU A 335 7.70 8.05 -10.03
N GLY A 336 8.04 6.84 -9.59
CA GLY A 336 9.25 6.15 -10.02
C GLY A 336 10.52 6.79 -9.48
N PRO A 337 11.62 6.72 -10.25
CA PRO A 337 12.89 7.25 -9.80
C PRO A 337 13.08 8.72 -10.18
N GLY A 338 13.27 9.56 -9.19
CA GLY A 338 13.52 10.98 -9.40
C GLY A 338 13.53 11.75 -8.10
N ASN A 339 13.51 13.05 -8.18
CA ASN A 339 13.13 13.93 -7.08
C ASN A 339 11.85 14.61 -7.51
N ASP A 340 10.75 13.96 -7.31
CA ASP A 340 9.50 14.19 -7.99
C ASP A 340 8.56 15.11 -7.23
N ARG A 341 7.56 15.61 -7.91
CA ARG A 341 6.48 16.38 -7.32
C ARG A 341 5.17 15.98 -7.95
N LEU A 342 4.25 15.59 -7.10
CA LEU A 342 2.86 15.42 -7.48
C LEU A 342 1.98 16.33 -6.65
N ARG A 343 0.95 16.86 -7.28
CA ARG A 343 -0.08 17.62 -6.61
C ARG A 343 -1.44 17.28 -7.20
N VAL A 344 -2.36 16.90 -6.34
CA VAL A 344 -3.77 16.75 -6.69
C VAL A 344 -4.50 18.05 -6.36
N GLU A 345 -5.25 18.59 -7.30
CA GLU A 345 -6.00 19.84 -7.16
C GLU A 345 -7.50 19.62 -7.44
N GLY A 346 -8.32 20.05 -6.52
CA GLY A 346 -9.78 19.93 -6.60
C GLY A 346 -10.29 18.57 -6.18
N SER A 347 -11.58 18.52 -5.83
CA SER A 347 -12.23 17.29 -5.37
C SER A 347 -12.45 16.32 -6.53
N LEU A 348 -12.02 15.11 -6.34
CA LEU A 348 -12.35 13.97 -7.21
C LEU A 348 -13.77 13.46 -6.93
N ALA A 349 -14.73 14.33 -6.65
CA ALA A 349 -16.07 14.11 -6.14
C ALA A 349 -16.65 12.73 -6.48
N GLY A 350 -16.49 11.77 -5.58
CA GLY A 350 -16.87 10.37 -5.71
C GLY A 350 -15.73 9.39 -6.01
N ALA A 351 -14.49 9.86 -6.16
CA ALA A 351 -13.34 9.00 -6.03
C ALA A 351 -13.20 8.62 -4.55
N GLN A 352 -13.12 7.34 -4.29
CA GLN A 352 -13.00 6.84 -2.93
C GLN A 352 -11.55 6.51 -2.60
N ASN A 353 -10.64 6.55 -3.61
CA ASN A 353 -9.29 6.05 -3.42
C ASN A 353 -8.29 6.82 -4.27
N VAL A 354 -7.39 7.50 -3.62
CA VAL A 354 -6.19 8.10 -4.23
C VAL A 354 -4.97 7.41 -3.62
N ARG A 355 -4.21 6.68 -4.44
CA ARG A 355 -2.95 6.07 -4.01
C ARG A 355 -1.79 6.69 -4.75
N ILE A 356 -0.77 7.14 -4.02
CA ILE A 356 0.41 7.77 -4.59
C ILE A 356 1.67 7.17 -3.97
N ALA A 357 2.55 6.62 -4.80
CA ALA A 357 3.88 6.17 -4.42
C ALA A 357 4.94 7.16 -4.93
N GLY A 358 5.82 7.62 -4.05
CA GLY A 358 6.92 8.54 -4.38
C GLY A 358 8.05 7.87 -5.15
N GLY A 359 8.38 6.63 -4.78
CA GLY A 359 9.43 5.87 -5.46
C GLY A 359 10.83 6.12 -4.91
N LEU A 360 11.81 6.39 -5.77
CA LEU A 360 13.19 6.64 -5.36
C LEU A 360 13.57 8.11 -5.54
N GLY A 361 14.05 8.75 -4.50
CA GLY A 361 14.53 10.14 -4.56
C GLY A 361 13.94 11.01 -3.47
N ASP A 362 14.18 12.30 -3.54
CA ASP A 362 13.64 13.23 -2.55
C ASP A 362 12.36 13.85 -3.09
N ASP A 363 11.22 13.29 -2.73
CA ASP A 363 9.92 13.57 -3.33
C ASP A 363 9.08 14.57 -2.53
N VAL A 364 8.16 15.23 -3.20
CA VAL A 364 7.18 16.13 -2.58
C VAL A 364 5.80 15.80 -3.13
N ILE A 365 4.98 15.20 -2.32
CA ILE A 365 3.65 14.76 -2.69
C ILE A 365 2.61 15.52 -1.90
N ARG A 366 1.57 15.95 -2.58
CA ARG A 366 0.36 16.52 -1.99
C ARG A 366 -0.84 15.79 -2.50
N GLY A 367 -1.58 15.19 -1.62
CA GLY A 367 -2.87 14.58 -1.84
C GLY A 367 -3.92 15.60 -2.26
N GLY A 368 -5.13 15.36 -2.00
CA GLY A 368 -6.23 16.22 -2.38
C GLY A 368 -7.13 16.59 -1.20
N PRO A 369 -8.41 16.70 -1.44
CA PRO A 369 -9.41 16.86 -0.39
C PRO A 369 -10.19 15.58 -0.07
N GLU A 370 -9.77 14.44 -0.58
CA GLU A 370 -10.32 13.11 -0.30
C GLU A 370 -9.39 12.33 0.63
N ASP A 371 -9.81 11.15 1.07
CA ASP A 371 -9.01 10.22 1.85
C ASP A 371 -7.91 9.62 0.94
N ASP A 372 -6.66 9.98 1.19
CA ASP A 372 -5.51 9.66 0.33
C ASP A 372 -4.57 8.65 1.01
N LEU A 373 -4.08 7.67 0.26
CA LEU A 373 -2.97 6.83 0.70
C LEU A 373 -1.69 7.26 -0.01
N ILE A 374 -0.72 7.78 0.74
CA ILE A 374 0.52 8.32 0.19
C ILE A 374 1.73 7.63 0.80
N GLU A 375 2.51 6.94 -0.03
CA GLU A 375 3.75 6.28 0.35
C GLU A 375 4.96 7.10 -0.10
N SER A 376 5.94 7.28 0.78
CA SER A 376 7.12 8.07 0.44
C SER A 376 8.07 7.36 -0.54
N GLY A 377 8.25 6.06 -0.38
CA GLY A 377 9.34 5.36 -1.05
C GLY A 377 10.70 5.61 -0.37
N ARG A 378 11.78 5.74 -1.15
CA ARG A 378 13.14 5.94 -0.62
C ARG A 378 13.67 7.33 -0.88
N GLY A 379 14.13 8.01 0.15
CA GLY A 379 14.74 9.32 0.02
C GLY A 379 14.48 10.22 1.22
N SER A 380 14.51 11.52 0.99
CA SER A 380 14.16 12.52 1.99
C SER A 380 12.90 13.23 1.54
N ASP A 381 11.76 12.67 1.87
CA ASP A 381 10.48 12.99 1.27
C ASP A 381 9.66 13.98 2.10
N ARG A 382 8.68 14.60 1.47
CA ARG A 382 7.65 15.42 2.12
C ARG A 382 6.31 15.05 1.59
N LEU A 383 5.50 14.46 2.46
CA LEU A 383 4.12 14.08 2.17
C LEU A 383 3.16 15.02 2.88
N TYR A 384 2.16 15.44 2.15
CA TYR A 384 1.06 16.27 2.66
C TYR A 384 -0.24 15.58 2.28
N GLY A 385 -1.02 15.17 3.28
CA GLY A 385 -2.32 14.55 3.07
C GLY A 385 -3.25 15.52 2.37
N GLY A 386 -3.74 16.47 3.06
CA GLY A 386 -4.64 17.50 2.57
C GLY A 386 -5.84 17.66 3.46
N ALA A 387 -7.02 17.49 2.94
CA ALA A 387 -8.24 17.36 3.72
C ALA A 387 -8.78 15.95 3.45
N GLY A 388 -9.35 15.34 4.45
CA GLY A 388 -9.75 13.93 4.45
C GLY A 388 -9.04 13.18 5.54
N SER A 389 -9.35 11.90 5.70
CA SER A 389 -8.62 11.02 6.59
C SER A 389 -7.54 10.31 5.78
N ASP A 390 -6.30 10.78 5.90
CA ASP A 390 -5.22 10.36 5.02
C ASP A 390 -4.30 9.33 5.67
N GLY A 391 -3.85 8.36 4.88
CA GLY A 391 -2.79 7.43 5.24
C GLY A 391 -1.45 7.91 4.70
N LEU A 392 -0.53 8.36 5.58
CA LEU A 392 0.80 8.78 5.18
C LEU A 392 1.86 7.79 5.65
N ILE A 393 2.54 7.14 4.72
CA ILE A 393 3.51 6.08 5.00
C ILE A 393 4.91 6.53 4.64
N GLY A 394 5.77 6.70 5.65
CA GLY A 394 7.18 6.97 5.48
C GLY A 394 8.02 5.70 5.54
N ASN A 395 8.40 5.12 4.41
CA ASN A 395 9.16 3.86 4.33
C ASN A 395 10.69 4.06 4.25
N SER A 396 11.17 5.29 4.23
CA SER A 396 12.58 5.61 3.97
C SER A 396 13.46 5.54 5.22
N PRO A 397 14.70 5.08 5.12
CA PRO A 397 15.73 5.31 6.14
C PRO A 397 16.20 6.78 6.19
N GLY A 398 15.75 7.65 5.29
CA GLY A 398 16.06 9.07 5.22
C GLY A 398 15.11 9.95 6.05
N PRO A 399 15.41 11.26 6.16
CA PRO A 399 14.56 12.20 6.88
C PRO A 399 13.29 12.52 6.08
N THR A 400 12.24 11.74 6.28
CA THR A 400 10.93 11.96 5.67
C THR A 400 10.05 12.79 6.59
N SER A 401 9.36 13.79 6.04
CA SER A 401 8.44 14.65 6.77
C SER A 401 7.01 14.40 6.32
N LEU A 402 6.13 14.12 7.27
CA LEU A 402 4.75 13.73 7.06
C LEU A 402 3.83 14.77 7.71
N PHE A 403 2.91 15.33 6.92
CA PHE A 403 1.97 16.37 7.34
C PHE A 403 0.54 15.95 6.98
N GLY A 404 -0.27 15.62 7.96
CA GLY A 404 -1.68 15.27 7.74
C GLY A 404 -2.47 16.46 7.19
N GLU A 405 -2.32 17.62 7.76
CA GLU A 405 -2.97 18.92 7.46
C GLU A 405 -4.36 19.05 8.10
N GLU A 406 -5.45 18.58 7.51
CA GLU A 406 -6.82 18.70 8.07
C GLU A 406 -7.40 17.32 8.39
N ASP A 407 -8.34 17.23 9.34
CA ASP A 407 -9.03 16.02 9.77
C ASP A 407 -8.17 14.98 10.52
N GLY A 408 -8.60 13.72 10.63
CA GLY A 408 -7.91 12.69 11.41
C GLY A 408 -7.07 11.78 10.51
N ASP A 409 -5.74 11.93 10.56
CA ASP A 409 -4.83 11.23 9.68
C ASP A 409 -4.09 10.10 10.37
N LEU A 410 -3.88 8.99 9.66
CA LEU A 410 -3.00 7.93 10.10
C LEU A 410 -1.60 8.15 9.52
N ILE A 411 -0.61 8.32 10.39
CA ILE A 411 0.77 8.57 9.98
C ILE A 411 1.68 7.45 10.46
N ALA A 412 2.15 6.64 9.54
CA ALA A 412 3.08 5.55 9.79
C ALA A 412 4.50 5.93 9.37
N ALA A 413 5.41 6.02 10.32
CA ALA A 413 6.82 6.24 10.07
C ALA A 413 7.61 4.94 10.27
N GLY A 414 7.82 4.18 9.18
CA GLY A 414 8.59 2.92 9.21
C GLY A 414 10.09 3.16 9.40
N GLY A 415 10.75 2.23 10.04
CA GLY A 415 12.18 1.85 10.03
C GLY A 415 13.28 2.89 10.03
N GLY A 416 13.05 4.14 10.38
CA GLY A 416 14.17 5.06 10.49
C GLY A 416 13.95 6.46 9.91
N CYS A 417 12.77 7.04 9.97
CA CYS A 417 12.55 8.47 9.65
C CYS A 417 13.35 9.38 10.60
N ALA A 418 14.66 9.12 10.70
CA ALA A 418 15.56 9.83 11.60
C ALA A 418 15.77 11.25 11.08
N GLY A 419 15.10 12.22 11.69
CA GLY A 419 15.27 13.64 11.43
C GLY A 419 14.19 14.29 10.55
N GLY A 420 13.13 13.59 10.23
CA GLY A 420 11.92 14.15 9.62
C GLY A 420 11.00 14.79 10.66
N GLU A 421 10.03 15.53 10.18
CA GLU A 421 8.98 16.16 10.99
C GLU A 421 7.66 15.42 10.76
N ILE A 422 7.00 15.04 11.83
CA ILE A 422 5.68 14.41 11.78
C ILE A 422 4.69 15.34 12.43
N VAL A 423 3.68 15.75 11.68
CA VAL A 423 2.61 16.65 12.13
C VAL A 423 1.29 16.03 11.70
N GLY A 424 0.56 15.48 12.66
CA GLY A 424 -0.81 15.05 12.44
C GLY A 424 -1.74 16.22 12.21
N GLY A 425 -2.89 15.96 11.62
CA GLY A 425 -3.95 16.94 11.42
C GLY A 425 -4.57 17.42 12.74
N GLU A 426 -5.33 18.52 12.70
CA GLU A 426 -6.15 18.95 13.81
C GLU A 426 -7.45 18.11 13.84
N GLY A 427 -7.35 16.88 14.35
CA GLY A 427 -8.51 16.04 14.61
C GLY A 427 -9.48 16.74 15.57
N ARG A 428 -10.77 16.74 15.24
CA ARG A 428 -11.84 17.24 16.11
C ARG A 428 -12.24 16.18 17.15
#